data_8760279b5165f443de7b6b6d5c97fcf0
#
_entry.id   8760279b5165f443de7b6b6d5c97fcf0
#
_cell.length_a   1.000
_cell.length_b   1.000
_cell.length_c   1.000
_cell.angle_alpha   90.00
_cell.angle_beta   90.00
_cell.angle_gamma   90.00
#
_symmetry.space_group_name_H-M   'P 1'
#
loop_
_entity.id
_entity.type
_entity.pdbx_description
1 polymer ?
#
loop_
_entity_poly.entity_id
_entity_poly.type
_entity_poly.pdbx_seq_one_letter_code
_entity_poly.pdbx_strand_id
1 'polypeptide(L)'
;KIFQAIMDILIDPDRPGDFNQALMDLGTDIESAKNPRPDESPIRFFCAAYLNGTYDKYPIKLPKKKPKPMQIQAFIIRNAKGEFLLEKNIEGRLLGGFWSFPIMETDFIGQQLRLFEKDDSILETVSQKAIFEENYALKPEWTNNDFTPVKHTFSHQKWTIVMVEGSVNDDKLTTDKELCWVAAEDFDQFPMA
;
A
#
# COMPACT_ATOMS: atom_id res chain seq x y z
N LYS A 1 -1.39 -24.60 -7.61
CA LYS A 1 -0.64 -25.69 -8.34
C LYS A 1 -1.50 -26.35 -9.42
N ILE A 2 -2.79 -26.73 -9.13
CA ILE A 2 -3.68 -27.39 -10.13
C ILE A 2 -3.97 -26.44 -11.30
N PHE A 3 -4.37 -25.21 -11.05
CA PHE A 3 -4.64 -24.22 -12.12
C PHE A 3 -3.42 -23.98 -13.00
N GLN A 4 -2.23 -23.88 -12.42
CA GLN A 4 -1.00 -23.70 -13.18
C GLN A 4 -0.77 -24.87 -14.15
N ALA A 5 -0.91 -26.12 -13.67
CA ALA A 5 -0.71 -27.29 -14.51
C ALA A 5 -1.74 -27.38 -15.67
N ILE A 6 -2.97 -26.92 -15.45
CA ILE A 6 -3.99 -26.84 -16.50
C ILE A 6 -3.62 -25.75 -17.52
N MET A 7 -3.19 -24.58 -17.05
CA MET A 7 -2.80 -23.48 -17.92
C MET A 7 -1.58 -23.80 -18.76
N ASP A 8 -0.61 -24.54 -18.21
CA ASP A 8 0.59 -25.00 -18.93
C ASP A 8 0.24 -25.94 -20.12
N ILE A 9 -0.92 -26.60 -20.06
CA ILE A 9 -1.43 -27.46 -21.14
C ILE A 9 -2.25 -26.65 -22.16
N LEU A 10 -3.02 -25.66 -21.70
CA LEU A 10 -3.98 -24.94 -22.53
C LEU A 10 -3.40 -23.72 -23.25
N ILE A 11 -2.30 -23.17 -22.73
CA ILE A 11 -1.70 -21.95 -23.30
C ILE A 11 -1.24 -22.19 -24.74
N ASP A 12 -1.53 -21.22 -25.61
CA ASP A 12 -1.02 -21.23 -26.97
C ASP A 12 0.52 -21.03 -26.92
N PRO A 13 1.31 -22.00 -27.37
CA PRO A 13 2.77 -21.91 -27.30
C PRO A 13 3.38 -20.85 -28.23
N ASP A 14 2.67 -20.53 -29.33
CA ASP A 14 3.13 -19.55 -30.32
C ASP A 14 2.73 -18.11 -29.92
N ARG A 15 1.61 -17.95 -29.25
CA ARG A 15 1.04 -16.65 -28.87
C ARG A 15 0.57 -16.60 -27.40
N PRO A 16 1.44 -16.89 -26.45
CA PRO A 16 1.03 -17.00 -25.03
C PRO A 16 0.53 -15.67 -24.44
N GLY A 17 1.05 -14.54 -24.89
CA GLY A 17 0.59 -13.22 -24.48
C GLY A 17 -0.85 -12.92 -24.91
N ASP A 18 -1.16 -13.20 -26.17
CA ASP A 18 -2.50 -12.99 -26.73
C ASP A 18 -3.52 -13.94 -26.09
N PHE A 19 -3.13 -15.18 -25.82
CA PHE A 19 -3.96 -16.14 -25.10
C PHE A 19 -4.33 -15.64 -23.69
N ASN A 20 -3.35 -15.15 -22.94
CA ASN A 20 -3.60 -14.61 -21.61
C ASN A 20 -4.48 -13.34 -21.66
N GLN A 21 -4.26 -12.47 -22.65
CA GLN A 21 -5.09 -11.29 -22.84
C GLN A 21 -6.55 -11.68 -23.16
N ALA A 22 -6.73 -12.63 -24.06
CA ALA A 22 -8.06 -13.13 -24.42
C ALA A 22 -8.82 -13.73 -23.22
N LEU A 23 -8.13 -14.43 -22.32
CA LEU A 23 -8.73 -14.93 -21.08
C LEU A 23 -9.14 -13.81 -20.12
N MET A 24 -8.34 -12.75 -20.01
CA MET A 24 -8.70 -11.59 -19.19
C MET A 24 -9.90 -10.84 -19.78
N ASP A 25 -9.92 -10.64 -21.08
CA ASP A 25 -11.04 -9.98 -21.79
C ASP A 25 -12.32 -10.80 -21.65
N LEU A 26 -12.25 -12.11 -21.85
CA LEU A 26 -13.36 -13.01 -21.64
C LEU A 26 -13.94 -12.90 -20.22
N GLY A 27 -13.06 -12.93 -19.21
CA GLY A 27 -13.44 -12.82 -17.80
C GLY A 27 -14.00 -11.45 -17.41
N THR A 28 -13.60 -10.39 -18.10
CA THR A 28 -14.05 -9.03 -17.83
C THR A 28 -15.34 -8.69 -18.54
N ASP A 29 -15.42 -9.00 -19.82
CA ASP A 29 -16.53 -8.56 -20.69
C ASP A 29 -17.71 -9.52 -20.68
N ILE A 30 -17.46 -10.82 -20.77
CA ILE A 30 -18.51 -11.83 -20.96
C ILE A 30 -18.76 -12.62 -19.67
N GLU A 31 -17.71 -13.20 -19.10
CA GLU A 31 -17.77 -14.10 -17.94
C GLU A 31 -17.66 -13.35 -16.61
N SER A 32 -18.11 -12.09 -16.59
CA SER A 32 -17.91 -11.25 -15.39
C SER A 32 -18.70 -11.78 -14.19
N ALA A 33 -18.12 -11.66 -12.99
CA ALA A 33 -18.71 -12.18 -11.77
C ALA A 33 -20.01 -11.48 -11.31
N LYS A 34 -20.34 -10.31 -11.87
CA LYS A 34 -21.55 -9.54 -11.52
C LYS A 34 -22.67 -9.68 -12.53
N ASN A 35 -22.34 -9.53 -13.80
CA ASN A 35 -23.28 -9.53 -14.91
C ASN A 35 -22.75 -10.44 -16.02
N PRO A 36 -22.73 -11.76 -15.82
CA PRO A 36 -22.26 -12.69 -16.83
C PRO A 36 -23.22 -12.74 -18.01
N ARG A 37 -22.67 -12.92 -19.22
CA ARG A 37 -23.40 -13.11 -20.46
C ARG A 37 -23.06 -14.47 -21.08
N PRO A 38 -23.44 -15.58 -20.44
CA PRO A 38 -22.96 -16.92 -20.81
C PRO A 38 -23.38 -17.34 -22.22
N ASP A 39 -24.50 -16.83 -22.72
CA ASP A 39 -24.98 -17.13 -24.09
C ASP A 39 -24.09 -16.52 -25.18
N GLU A 40 -23.38 -15.44 -24.86
CA GLU A 40 -22.42 -14.76 -25.74
C GLU A 40 -21.01 -15.37 -25.67
N SER A 41 -20.76 -16.24 -24.68
CA SER A 41 -19.43 -16.82 -24.47
C SER A 41 -19.01 -17.72 -25.65
N PRO A 42 -17.84 -17.46 -26.25
CA PRO A 42 -17.31 -18.31 -27.32
C PRO A 42 -16.97 -19.72 -26.85
N ILE A 43 -16.74 -19.88 -25.53
CA ILE A 43 -16.38 -21.16 -24.90
C ILE A 43 -17.58 -21.84 -24.21
N ARG A 44 -18.81 -21.35 -24.37
CA ARG A 44 -20.00 -21.86 -23.67
C ARG A 44 -20.21 -23.36 -23.80
N PHE A 45 -19.85 -23.93 -24.95
CA PHE A 45 -20.02 -25.36 -25.23
C PHE A 45 -19.00 -26.24 -24.47
N PHE A 46 -17.95 -25.63 -23.93
CA PHE A 46 -16.94 -26.28 -23.08
C PHE A 46 -17.14 -25.95 -21.61
N CYS A 47 -18.05 -25.03 -21.31
CA CYS A 47 -18.28 -24.58 -19.92
C CYS A 47 -19.27 -25.52 -19.23
N ALA A 48 -18.76 -26.33 -18.28
CA ALA A 48 -19.61 -27.27 -17.53
C ALA A 48 -20.72 -26.54 -16.72
N ALA A 49 -20.49 -25.34 -16.23
CA ALA A 49 -21.50 -24.57 -15.52
C ALA A 49 -22.65 -24.12 -16.46
N TYR A 50 -22.32 -23.76 -17.70
CA TYR A 50 -23.30 -23.42 -18.72
C TYR A 50 -24.14 -24.64 -19.10
N LEU A 51 -23.47 -25.73 -19.42
CA LEU A 51 -24.14 -26.98 -19.86
C LEU A 51 -25.06 -27.57 -18.79
N ASN A 52 -24.70 -27.40 -17.53
CA ASN A 52 -25.46 -27.91 -16.37
C ASN A 52 -26.49 -26.90 -15.83
N GLY A 53 -26.61 -25.71 -16.41
CA GLY A 53 -27.51 -24.66 -15.91
C GLY A 53 -27.16 -24.17 -14.49
N THR A 54 -25.90 -24.19 -14.14
CA THR A 54 -25.42 -23.80 -12.79
C THR A 54 -24.52 -22.55 -12.79
N TYR A 55 -24.57 -21.80 -13.85
CA TYR A 55 -23.72 -20.65 -14.09
C TYR A 55 -23.83 -19.56 -13.01
N ASP A 56 -25.03 -19.33 -12.51
CA ASP A 56 -25.36 -18.40 -11.43
C ASP A 56 -24.73 -18.76 -10.07
N LYS A 57 -24.30 -20.01 -9.90
CA LYS A 57 -23.65 -20.49 -8.68
C LYS A 57 -22.15 -20.18 -8.63
N TYR A 58 -21.58 -19.68 -9.72
CA TYR A 58 -20.15 -19.40 -9.83
C TYR A 58 -19.88 -17.93 -10.19
N PRO A 59 -18.75 -17.36 -9.78
CA PRO A 59 -17.79 -17.93 -8.82
C PRO A 59 -18.35 -17.97 -7.39
N ILE A 60 -17.94 -18.98 -6.61
CA ILE A 60 -18.25 -19.04 -5.17
C ILE A 60 -17.52 -17.89 -4.47
N LYS A 61 -18.27 -16.88 -4.03
CA LYS A 61 -17.71 -15.69 -3.38
C LYS A 61 -17.46 -15.98 -1.90
N LEU A 62 -16.20 -16.05 -1.54
CA LEU A 62 -15.83 -16.03 -0.12
C LEU A 62 -16.06 -14.62 0.47
N PRO A 63 -16.46 -14.52 1.75
CA PRO A 63 -16.63 -13.22 2.40
C PRO A 63 -15.29 -12.46 2.38
N LYS A 64 -15.32 -11.23 1.88
CA LYS A 64 -14.12 -10.37 1.85
C LYS A 64 -13.75 -9.99 3.29
N LYS A 65 -12.52 -10.25 3.69
CA LYS A 65 -11.99 -9.71 4.94
C LYS A 65 -11.96 -8.18 4.84
N LYS A 66 -12.45 -7.52 5.88
CA LYS A 66 -12.34 -6.05 5.97
C LYS A 66 -10.87 -5.65 6.10
N PRO A 67 -10.42 -4.57 5.43
CA PRO A 67 -9.07 -4.06 5.60
C PRO A 67 -8.80 -3.71 7.07
N LYS A 68 -7.64 -4.08 7.59
CA LYS A 68 -7.21 -3.72 8.94
C LYS A 68 -6.95 -2.21 9.00
N PRO A 69 -7.56 -1.46 9.91
CA PRO A 69 -7.23 -0.05 10.08
C PRO A 69 -5.82 0.08 10.67
N MET A 70 -5.04 1.01 10.12
CA MET A 70 -3.68 1.32 10.53
C MET A 70 -3.55 2.83 10.69
N GLN A 71 -2.92 3.25 11.77
CA GLN A 71 -2.50 4.64 11.97
C GLN A 71 -1.04 4.76 11.60
N ILE A 72 -0.75 5.67 10.70
CA ILE A 72 0.61 5.88 10.18
C ILE A 72 1.00 7.33 10.44
N GLN A 73 2.21 7.54 10.94
CA GLN A 73 2.81 8.85 11.00
C GLN A 73 3.89 8.96 9.94
N ALA A 74 3.80 9.96 9.08
CA ALA A 74 4.78 10.28 8.05
C ALA A 74 5.59 11.50 8.47
N PHE A 75 6.91 11.40 8.41
CA PHE A 75 7.84 12.44 8.84
C PHE A 75 8.42 13.16 7.63
N ILE A 76 8.04 14.41 7.45
CA ILE A 76 8.52 15.27 6.36
C ILE A 76 9.65 16.12 6.92
N ILE A 77 10.88 15.62 6.77
CA ILE A 77 12.08 16.27 7.32
C ILE A 77 12.85 16.96 6.20
N ARG A 78 13.22 18.22 6.42
CA ARG A 78 14.05 19.00 5.50
C ARG A 78 15.39 19.32 6.12
N ASN A 79 16.46 19.30 5.32
CA ASN A 79 17.75 19.82 5.72
C ASN A 79 17.88 21.34 5.41
N ALA A 80 19.00 21.94 5.79
CA ALA A 80 19.28 23.35 5.56
C ALA A 80 19.33 23.75 4.06
N LYS A 81 19.49 22.78 3.14
CA LYS A 81 19.46 22.99 1.70
C LYS A 81 18.03 22.94 1.10
N GLY A 82 17.03 22.58 1.92
CA GLY A 82 15.65 22.37 1.49
C GLY A 82 15.37 20.99 0.90
N GLU A 83 16.34 20.07 0.95
CA GLU A 83 16.17 18.69 0.52
C GLU A 83 15.36 17.89 1.55
N PHE A 84 14.60 16.90 1.08
CA PHE A 84 13.76 16.05 1.90
C PHE A 84 14.46 14.73 2.23
N LEU A 85 14.27 14.25 3.45
CA LEU A 85 14.69 12.92 3.85
C LEU A 85 13.77 11.87 3.25
N LEU A 86 14.34 10.96 2.45
CA LEU A 86 13.67 9.77 1.96
C LEU A 86 14.29 8.51 2.55
N GLU A 87 13.46 7.49 2.77
CA GLU A 87 13.83 6.15 3.20
C GLU A 87 13.39 5.14 2.16
N LYS A 88 14.27 4.20 1.83
CA LYS A 88 13.89 3.07 0.97
C LYS A 88 13.22 1.99 1.81
N ASN A 89 12.01 1.62 1.39
CA ASN A 89 11.25 0.59 2.09
C ASN A 89 11.90 -0.78 1.94
N ILE A 90 11.92 -1.53 3.04
CA ILE A 90 12.57 -2.85 3.13
C ILE A 90 11.89 -3.83 2.17
N GLU A 91 12.70 -4.56 1.39
CA GLU A 91 12.24 -5.62 0.51
C GLU A 91 11.37 -6.66 1.25
N GLY A 92 10.33 -7.15 0.58
CA GLY A 92 9.40 -8.14 1.13
C GLY A 92 8.31 -7.57 2.04
N ARG A 93 8.31 -6.27 2.30
CA ARG A 93 7.21 -5.53 2.96
C ARG A 93 6.32 -4.82 1.94
N LEU A 94 5.19 -4.28 2.41
CA LEU A 94 4.35 -3.41 1.60
C LEU A 94 5.18 -2.22 1.11
N LEU A 95 5.12 -1.94 -0.19
CA LEU A 95 5.93 -0.90 -0.88
C LEU A 95 7.46 -1.16 -0.84
N GLY A 96 7.90 -2.41 -0.62
CA GLY A 96 9.31 -2.78 -0.61
C GLY A 96 10.04 -2.37 -1.89
N GLY A 97 11.26 -1.84 -1.73
CA GLY A 97 12.07 -1.32 -2.82
C GLY A 97 11.72 0.11 -3.29
N PHE A 98 10.56 0.64 -2.91
CA PHE A 98 10.18 2.03 -3.20
C PHE A 98 10.71 2.99 -2.13
N TRP A 99 10.95 4.23 -2.55
CA TRP A 99 11.30 5.32 -1.67
C TRP A 99 10.06 6.04 -1.15
N SER A 100 10.09 6.47 0.09
CA SER A 100 9.02 7.25 0.71
C SER A 100 9.59 8.20 1.77
N PHE A 101 8.78 9.14 2.24
CA PHE A 101 9.09 9.78 3.51
C PHE A 101 9.17 8.72 4.61
N PRO A 102 10.02 8.89 5.64
CA PRO A 102 10.03 8.00 6.80
C PRO A 102 8.63 7.84 7.39
N ILE A 103 8.18 6.60 7.55
CA ILE A 103 6.87 6.30 8.12
C ILE A 103 7.01 5.41 9.36
N MET A 104 6.15 5.62 10.34
CA MET A 104 6.04 4.75 11.51
C MET A 104 4.59 4.39 11.76
N GLU A 105 4.36 3.12 12.09
CA GLU A 105 3.06 2.66 12.56
C GLU A 105 2.86 3.13 14.01
N THR A 106 1.74 3.76 14.29
CA THR A 106 1.35 4.11 15.65
C THR A 106 0.42 3.04 16.20
N ASP A 107 0.75 2.47 17.35
CA ASP A 107 -0.07 1.43 17.97
C ASP A 107 -1.48 1.96 18.29
N PHE A 108 -2.49 1.19 17.88
CA PHE A 108 -3.90 1.50 18.12
C PHE A 108 -4.30 1.50 19.61
N ILE A 109 -3.42 1.00 20.48
CA ILE A 109 -3.63 0.90 21.93
C ILE A 109 -3.80 2.28 22.58
N GLY A 110 -3.11 3.31 22.08
CA GLY A 110 -3.26 4.69 22.57
C GLY A 110 -4.66 5.29 22.35
N GLN A 111 -5.39 4.82 21.34
CA GLN A 111 -6.73 5.38 21.05
C GLN A 111 -7.86 4.85 21.97
N GLN A 112 -7.73 3.67 22.53
CA GLN A 112 -8.73 3.19 23.50
C GLN A 112 -8.63 3.90 24.87
N LEU A 113 -7.46 4.38 25.24
CA LEU A 113 -7.27 5.21 26.44
C LEU A 113 -7.80 6.64 26.25
N ARG A 114 -7.90 7.14 25.03
CA ARG A 114 -8.43 8.49 24.70
C ARG A 114 -9.91 8.70 25.00
N LEU A 115 -10.68 7.65 25.24
CA LEU A 115 -12.10 7.78 25.63
C LEU A 115 -12.29 8.34 27.05
N PHE A 116 -11.23 8.42 27.83
CA PHE A 116 -11.29 8.79 29.25
C PHE A 116 -10.48 10.04 29.64
N GLU A 117 -9.57 10.53 28.79
CA GLU A 117 -8.72 11.70 29.11
C GLU A 117 -8.65 12.71 27.95
N LYS A 118 -9.00 13.96 28.24
CA LYS A 118 -9.17 15.04 27.26
C LYS A 118 -7.87 15.67 26.71
N ASP A 119 -6.67 15.19 27.10
CA ASP A 119 -5.40 15.91 26.85
C ASP A 119 -4.24 15.07 26.29
N ASP A 120 -4.50 13.84 25.83
CA ASP A 120 -3.44 12.87 25.46
C ASP A 120 -2.86 13.03 24.04
N SER A 121 -3.37 13.94 23.22
CA SER A 121 -2.84 14.15 21.86
C SER A 121 -1.38 14.64 21.86
N ILE A 122 -0.98 15.33 22.89
CA ILE A 122 0.38 15.90 23.06
C ILE A 122 1.38 14.80 23.45
N LEU A 123 1.01 13.91 24.35
CA LEU A 123 1.91 12.86 24.87
C LEU A 123 2.27 11.82 23.80
N GLU A 124 1.31 11.39 22.99
CA GLU A 124 1.57 10.40 21.93
C GLU A 124 2.43 10.99 20.80
N THR A 125 2.17 12.23 20.42
CA THR A 125 2.99 12.93 19.41
C THR A 125 4.42 13.16 19.88
N VAL A 126 4.62 13.46 21.16
CA VAL A 126 5.97 13.59 21.77
C VAL A 126 6.69 12.26 21.76
N SER A 127 6.01 11.17 22.10
CA SER A 127 6.57 9.82 22.08
C SER A 127 7.05 9.41 20.68
N GLN A 128 6.27 9.66 19.63
CA GLN A 128 6.64 9.30 18.25
C GLN A 128 7.81 10.14 17.71
N LYS A 129 7.88 11.42 18.06
CA LYS A 129 9.00 12.29 17.70
C LYS A 129 10.30 11.81 18.35
N ALA A 130 10.25 11.41 19.64
CA ALA A 130 11.41 10.85 20.33
C ALA A 130 11.88 9.52 19.71
N ILE A 131 10.94 8.63 19.34
CA ILE A 131 11.25 7.38 18.63
C ILE A 131 11.88 7.67 17.27
N PHE A 132 11.40 8.69 16.54
CA PHE A 132 12.02 9.10 15.29
C PHE A 132 13.46 9.55 15.51
N GLU A 133 13.72 10.42 16.48
CA GLU A 133 15.06 10.92 16.80
C GLU A 133 16.04 9.80 17.12
N GLU A 134 15.59 8.78 17.87
CA GLU A 134 16.39 7.60 18.19
C GLU A 134 16.66 6.75 16.94
N ASN A 135 15.63 6.43 16.14
CA ASN A 135 15.72 5.54 15.00
C ASN A 135 16.52 6.12 13.82
N TYR A 136 16.51 7.43 13.66
CA TYR A 136 17.17 8.12 12.54
C TYR A 136 18.43 8.87 12.95
N ALA A 137 18.74 8.92 14.26
CA ALA A 137 19.85 9.69 14.82
C ALA A 137 19.85 11.17 14.37
N LEU A 138 18.67 11.73 14.16
CA LEU A 138 18.43 13.12 13.77
C LEU A 138 17.65 13.82 14.88
N LYS A 139 17.89 15.12 15.06
CA LYS A 139 17.16 15.97 16.03
C LYS A 139 16.47 17.12 15.29
N PRO A 140 15.28 16.88 14.69
CA PRO A 140 14.59 17.92 13.99
C PRO A 140 14.04 19.01 14.92
N GLU A 141 14.06 20.25 14.46
CA GLU A 141 13.21 21.31 14.98
C GLU A 141 11.79 21.07 14.41
N TRP A 142 10.91 20.60 15.27
CA TRP A 142 9.56 20.18 14.88
C TRP A 142 8.65 21.39 14.67
N THR A 143 7.93 21.38 13.55
CA THR A 143 6.93 22.39 13.23
C THR A 143 5.54 21.90 13.67
N ASN A 144 4.76 22.81 14.28
CA ASN A 144 3.37 22.52 14.63
C ASN A 144 2.45 22.95 13.48
N ASN A 145 2.36 22.12 12.45
CA ASN A 145 1.42 22.30 11.35
C ASN A 145 0.28 21.30 11.49
N ASP A 146 -0.97 21.78 11.49
CA ASP A 146 -2.16 20.95 11.48
C ASP A 146 -2.45 20.49 10.05
N PHE A 147 -1.86 19.35 9.67
CA PHE A 147 -2.17 18.72 8.40
C PHE A 147 -3.46 17.88 8.51
N THR A 148 -4.32 17.99 7.51
CA THR A 148 -5.47 17.11 7.39
C THR A 148 -4.99 15.67 7.14
N PRO A 149 -5.40 14.67 7.96
CA PRO A 149 -4.99 13.30 7.77
C PRO A 149 -5.41 12.75 6.40
N VAL A 150 -4.48 12.09 5.72
CA VAL A 150 -4.71 11.45 4.43
C VAL A 150 -5.15 10.00 4.66
N LYS A 151 -6.17 9.54 3.92
CA LYS A 151 -6.65 8.16 4.00
C LYS A 151 -6.34 7.42 2.72
N HIS A 152 -5.68 6.27 2.85
CA HIS A 152 -5.43 5.36 1.74
C HIS A 152 -5.89 3.94 2.07
N THR A 153 -6.47 3.24 1.09
CA THR A 153 -7.01 1.88 1.29
C THR A 153 -6.34 0.90 0.34
N PHE A 154 -5.60 -0.01 0.91
CA PHE A 154 -5.09 -1.21 0.23
C PHE A 154 -6.10 -2.35 0.33
N SER A 155 -5.86 -3.45 -0.38
CA SER A 155 -6.73 -4.63 -0.33
C SER A 155 -6.90 -5.22 1.08
N HIS A 156 -5.89 -5.11 1.93
CA HIS A 156 -5.82 -5.72 3.27
C HIS A 156 -5.59 -4.73 4.42
N GLN A 157 -5.31 -3.47 4.12
CA GLN A 157 -5.05 -2.41 5.10
C GLN A 157 -5.75 -1.11 4.71
N LYS A 158 -6.15 -0.33 5.71
CA LYS A 158 -6.68 1.03 5.53
C LYS A 158 -5.86 1.97 6.39
N TRP A 159 -5.02 2.77 5.74
CA TRP A 159 -4.14 3.72 6.39
C TRP A 159 -4.84 5.05 6.64
N THR A 160 -4.64 5.59 7.84
CA THR A 160 -4.87 7.00 8.15
C THR A 160 -3.48 7.58 8.44
N ILE A 161 -3.01 8.45 7.56
CA ILE A 161 -1.66 9.01 7.59
C ILE A 161 -1.73 10.41 8.17
N VAL A 162 -1.01 10.64 9.26
CA VAL A 162 -0.80 11.96 9.87
C VAL A 162 0.61 12.40 9.55
N MET A 163 0.75 13.59 9.00
CA MET A 163 2.04 14.16 8.64
C MET A 163 2.61 14.97 9.79
N VAL A 164 3.92 14.86 10.01
CA VAL A 164 4.69 15.65 10.96
C VAL A 164 5.87 16.25 10.23
N GLU A 165 6.03 17.57 10.32
CA GLU A 165 7.08 18.30 9.64
C GLU A 165 8.17 18.73 10.62
N GLY A 166 9.43 18.72 10.16
CA GLY A 166 10.56 19.19 10.91
C GLY A 166 11.73 19.57 10.01
N SER A 167 12.67 20.30 10.56
CA SER A 167 13.90 20.71 9.87
C SER A 167 15.13 20.35 10.68
N VAL A 168 16.24 20.01 9.99
CA VAL A 168 17.54 19.72 10.60
C VAL A 168 18.61 20.62 10.01
N ASN A 169 19.55 21.04 10.84
CA ASN A 169 20.73 21.78 10.41
C ASN A 169 21.91 20.84 10.08
N ASP A 170 22.00 19.70 10.78
CA ASP A 170 22.99 18.65 10.50
C ASP A 170 22.34 17.59 9.60
N ASP A 171 22.83 17.46 8.37
CA ASP A 171 22.32 16.53 7.34
C ASP A 171 23.07 15.18 7.35
N LYS A 172 23.90 14.91 8.34
CA LYS A 172 24.69 13.69 8.45
C LYS A 172 23.81 12.49 8.83
N LEU A 173 23.73 11.52 7.94
CA LEU A 173 23.01 10.26 8.16
C LEU A 173 23.96 9.21 8.76
N THR A 174 23.65 8.73 9.97
CA THR A 174 24.51 7.80 10.74
C THR A 174 23.82 6.50 11.12
N THR A 175 22.71 6.17 10.46
CA THR A 175 21.93 4.94 10.72
C THR A 175 22.23 3.87 9.69
N ASP A 176 21.91 2.60 10.00
CA ASP A 176 21.99 1.46 9.07
C ASP A 176 20.86 1.44 8.04
N LYS A 177 19.94 2.40 8.10
CA LYS A 177 18.82 2.52 7.16
C LYS A 177 19.32 3.08 5.81
N GLU A 178 18.68 2.66 4.73
CA GLU A 178 18.93 3.21 3.39
C GLU A 178 18.20 4.55 3.25
N LEU A 179 18.89 5.64 3.55
CA LEU A 179 18.38 7.01 3.59
C LEU A 179 19.11 7.88 2.58
N CYS A 180 18.40 8.88 2.03
CA CYS A 180 19.02 9.94 1.22
C CYS A 180 18.30 11.27 1.38
N TRP A 181 19.03 12.36 1.16
CA TRP A 181 18.48 13.70 1.00
C TRP A 181 18.24 13.95 -0.47
N VAL A 182 17.02 14.39 -0.83
CA VAL A 182 16.60 14.56 -2.21
C VAL A 182 15.86 15.88 -2.37
N ALA A 183 16.24 16.67 -3.37
CA ALA A 183 15.52 17.88 -3.74
C ALA A 183 14.14 17.52 -4.34
N ALA A 184 13.16 18.38 -4.16
CA ALA A 184 11.80 18.10 -4.63
C ALA A 184 11.72 17.89 -6.16
N GLU A 185 12.56 18.60 -6.91
CA GLU A 185 12.68 18.49 -8.37
C GLU A 185 13.28 17.15 -8.86
N ASP A 186 13.93 16.40 -7.96
CA ASP A 186 14.56 15.12 -8.29
C ASP A 186 13.72 13.90 -7.86
N PHE A 187 12.52 14.08 -7.32
CA PHE A 187 11.68 12.97 -6.86
C PHE A 187 11.29 12.00 -7.97
N ASP A 188 11.19 12.44 -9.21
CA ASP A 188 10.90 11.62 -10.38
C ASP A 188 12.04 10.63 -10.75
N GLN A 189 13.24 10.85 -10.24
CA GLN A 189 14.39 9.94 -10.39
C GLN A 189 14.33 8.76 -9.42
N PHE A 190 13.44 8.81 -8.43
CA PHE A 190 13.25 7.79 -7.42
C PHE A 190 11.93 7.04 -7.64
N PRO A 191 11.88 5.71 -7.56
CA PRO A 191 10.62 4.98 -7.55
C PRO A 191 9.88 5.28 -6.24
N MET A 192 9.04 6.30 -6.25
CA MET A 192 8.29 6.75 -5.08
C MET A 192 7.09 5.85 -4.79
N ALA A 193 6.76 5.68 -3.49
CA ALA A 193 5.62 4.91 -2.99
C ALA A 193 4.35 5.74 -2.87
#